data_b0d08d931cb249adf5f778251fe38102
#
_entry.id   b0d08d931cb249adf5f778251fe38102
#
_cell.length_a   1.000
_cell.length_b   1.000
_cell.length_c   1.000
_cell.angle_alpha   90.00
_cell.angle_beta   90.00
_cell.angle_gamma   90.00
#
_symmetry.space_group_name_H-M   'P 1'
#
loop_
_entity.id
_entity.type
_entity.pdbx_description
1 polymer ?
#
loop_
_entity_poly.entity_id
_entity_poly.type
_entity_poly.pdbx_seq_one_letter_code
_entity_poly.pdbx_strand_id
1 'polypeptide(L)'
;FDMVRWVAYRHGFGTYMHFIKGFLSHDTQEDARLAQAELVKRARGNKSRVHLDTIISPSYTSAIAQCIQLPGISGKGNNLFLMEYAPDHPANRDQLLDNFSLLVAAGLDLALLRSSGREFGNKHDIHLWINPDDASNSSLMILLAYILQGHPEWDEASISVFFLYDGDKAKEEEDALRESILGGRLPIAEQNIEHVTHEGSSVQTIKNKSGGADLVILGFNQRDIETMGEDAFERFNGLG
;
A
#
# COMPACT_ATOMS: atom_id res chain seq x y z
N PHE A 1 -1.09 -9.35 -6.33
CA PHE A 1 -2.20 -9.37 -7.30
C PHE A 1 -3.54 -9.00 -6.63
N ASP A 2 -3.92 -9.66 -5.54
CA ASP A 2 -5.23 -9.50 -4.92
C ASP A 2 -5.52 -8.06 -4.45
N MET A 3 -4.53 -7.38 -3.87
CA MET A 3 -4.68 -5.98 -3.48
C MET A 3 -5.07 -5.08 -4.68
N VAL A 4 -4.39 -5.23 -5.82
CA VAL A 4 -4.73 -4.47 -7.04
C VAL A 4 -6.15 -4.79 -7.51
N ARG A 5 -6.56 -6.04 -7.44
CA ARG A 5 -7.90 -6.50 -7.82
C ARG A 5 -8.98 -5.88 -6.93
N TRP A 6 -8.75 -5.82 -5.62
CA TRP A 6 -9.69 -5.23 -4.68
C TRP A 6 -9.81 -3.72 -4.86
N VAL A 7 -8.69 -3.02 -4.98
CA VAL A 7 -8.67 -1.56 -5.18
C VAL A 7 -9.31 -1.17 -6.52
N ALA A 8 -9.10 -1.94 -7.58
CA ALA A 8 -9.64 -1.65 -8.90
C ALA A 8 -11.12 -2.06 -9.12
N TYR A 9 -11.76 -2.72 -8.15
CA TYR A 9 -13.05 -3.39 -8.33
C TYR A 9 -14.18 -2.47 -8.80
N ARG A 10 -14.43 -1.36 -8.12
CA ARG A 10 -15.56 -0.46 -8.41
C ARG A 10 -15.18 0.87 -9.03
N HIS A 11 -14.13 1.46 -8.51
CA HIS A 11 -13.83 2.88 -8.70
C HIS A 11 -12.59 3.16 -9.54
N GLY A 12 -11.89 2.12 -9.97
CA GLY A 12 -10.63 2.27 -10.68
C GLY A 12 -10.38 1.21 -11.75
N PHE A 13 -9.20 1.32 -12.31
CA PHE A 13 -8.57 0.32 -13.16
C PHE A 13 -7.20 0.03 -12.60
N GLY A 14 -6.78 -1.21 -12.63
CA GLY A 14 -5.46 -1.63 -12.21
C GLY A 14 -4.70 -2.28 -13.36
N THR A 15 -3.38 -2.09 -13.39
CA THR A 15 -2.47 -2.87 -14.21
C THR A 15 -1.54 -3.64 -13.29
N TYR A 16 -1.50 -4.94 -13.45
CA TYR A 16 -0.52 -5.79 -12.79
C TYR A 16 0.56 -6.14 -13.80
N MET A 17 1.79 -5.69 -13.52
CA MET A 17 2.94 -5.93 -14.37
C MET A 17 3.84 -6.99 -13.76
N HIS A 18 4.03 -8.09 -14.46
CA HIS A 18 4.98 -9.11 -14.06
C HIS A 18 6.35 -8.83 -14.70
N PHE A 19 7.36 -8.66 -13.85
CA PHE A 19 8.72 -8.35 -14.27
C PHE A 19 9.50 -9.62 -14.62
N ILE A 20 10.09 -9.64 -15.81
CA ILE A 20 11.01 -10.67 -16.28
C ILE A 20 12.38 -10.03 -16.50
N LYS A 21 13.36 -10.46 -15.73
CA LYS A 21 14.72 -9.94 -15.80
C LYS A 21 15.43 -10.50 -17.02
N GLY A 22 15.84 -9.62 -17.93
CA GLY A 22 16.61 -10.00 -19.10
C GLY A 22 16.52 -8.98 -20.24
N PHE A 23 17.22 -9.26 -21.32
CA PHE A 23 17.07 -8.55 -22.58
C PHE A 23 16.04 -9.26 -23.45
N LEU A 24 15.42 -8.52 -24.36
CA LEU A 24 14.45 -9.07 -25.28
C LEU A 24 15.12 -10.14 -26.17
N SER A 25 14.65 -11.37 -26.06
CA SER A 25 15.10 -12.55 -26.77
C SER A 25 13.94 -13.52 -27.00
N HIS A 26 14.14 -14.56 -27.78
CA HIS A 26 13.14 -15.61 -27.96
C HIS A 26 12.79 -16.28 -26.60
N ASP A 27 13.78 -16.57 -25.79
CA ASP A 27 13.60 -17.27 -24.51
C ASP A 27 12.83 -16.40 -23.52
N THR A 28 13.21 -15.11 -23.35
CA THR A 28 12.51 -14.19 -22.46
C THR A 28 11.09 -13.84 -22.95
N GLN A 29 10.84 -13.89 -24.26
CA GLN A 29 9.47 -13.76 -24.80
C GLN A 29 8.61 -15.00 -24.47
N GLU A 30 9.18 -16.19 -24.55
CA GLU A 30 8.47 -17.42 -24.18
C GLU A 30 8.18 -17.43 -22.66
N ASP A 31 9.14 -17.05 -21.83
CA ASP A 31 8.93 -16.88 -20.39
C ASP A 31 7.80 -15.87 -20.10
N ALA A 32 7.78 -14.74 -20.80
CA ALA A 32 6.72 -13.74 -20.67
C ALA A 32 5.36 -14.30 -21.05
N ARG A 33 5.29 -15.05 -22.15
CA ARG A 33 4.06 -15.69 -22.62
C ARG A 33 3.52 -16.71 -21.61
N LEU A 34 4.40 -17.53 -21.03
CA LEU A 34 4.05 -18.50 -20.01
C LEU A 34 3.56 -17.83 -18.73
N ALA A 35 4.29 -16.83 -18.24
CA ALA A 35 3.91 -16.05 -17.06
C ALA A 35 2.55 -15.36 -17.25
N GLN A 36 2.33 -14.73 -18.40
CA GLN A 36 1.05 -14.09 -18.71
C GLN A 36 -0.10 -15.10 -18.75
N ALA A 37 0.11 -16.27 -19.34
CA ALA A 37 -0.90 -17.33 -19.39
C ALA A 37 -1.28 -17.82 -17.98
N GLU A 38 -0.32 -17.96 -17.08
CA GLU A 38 -0.55 -18.36 -15.69
C GLU A 38 -1.29 -17.27 -14.91
N LEU A 39 -0.92 -16.00 -15.08
CA LEU A 39 -1.61 -14.85 -14.48
C LEU A 39 -3.09 -14.80 -14.95
N VAL A 40 -3.34 -14.95 -16.23
CA VAL A 40 -4.69 -14.97 -16.79
C VAL A 40 -5.48 -16.15 -16.21
N LYS A 41 -4.88 -17.32 -16.06
CA LYS A 41 -5.50 -18.49 -15.44
C LYS A 41 -5.86 -18.22 -13.97
N ARG A 42 -4.97 -17.60 -13.23
CA ARG A 42 -5.20 -17.20 -11.82
C ARG A 42 -6.31 -16.14 -11.69
N ALA A 43 -6.44 -15.25 -12.65
CA ALA A 43 -7.47 -14.21 -12.68
C ALA A 43 -8.85 -14.71 -13.17
N ARG A 44 -8.92 -15.89 -13.80
CA ARG A 44 -10.18 -16.45 -14.29
C ARG A 44 -11.16 -16.71 -13.15
N GLY A 45 -12.40 -16.28 -13.36
CA GLY A 45 -13.48 -16.40 -12.37
C GLY A 45 -13.75 -15.13 -11.58
N ASN A 46 -12.84 -14.18 -11.58
CA ASN A 46 -13.04 -12.90 -10.93
C ASN A 46 -13.37 -11.83 -11.97
N LYS A 47 -14.50 -11.12 -11.81
CA LYS A 47 -14.84 -9.95 -12.63
C LYS A 47 -13.88 -8.79 -12.26
N SER A 48 -12.63 -8.95 -12.63
CA SER A 48 -11.56 -8.02 -12.28
C SER A 48 -11.37 -6.96 -13.36
N ARG A 49 -11.19 -5.70 -12.96
CA ARG A 49 -10.78 -4.59 -13.84
C ARG A 49 -9.28 -4.41 -13.86
N VAL A 50 -8.55 -5.49 -13.67
CA VAL A 50 -7.09 -5.50 -13.69
C VAL A 50 -6.61 -6.01 -15.05
N HIS A 51 -5.84 -5.18 -15.71
CA HIS A 51 -5.05 -5.58 -16.87
C HIS A 51 -3.81 -6.34 -16.41
N LEU A 52 -3.55 -7.48 -17.04
CA LEU A 52 -2.41 -8.33 -16.71
C LEU A 52 -1.41 -8.28 -17.86
N ASP A 53 -0.20 -7.85 -17.58
CA ASP A 53 0.84 -7.78 -18.57
C ASP A 53 2.19 -8.17 -17.99
N THR A 54 3.18 -8.34 -18.87
CA THR A 54 4.55 -8.69 -18.55
C THR A 54 5.50 -7.64 -19.09
N ILE A 55 6.59 -7.39 -18.40
CA ILE A 55 7.63 -6.49 -18.83
C ILE A 55 8.98 -7.18 -18.77
N ILE A 56 9.67 -7.23 -19.92
CA ILE A 56 11.03 -7.74 -20.02
C ILE A 56 11.99 -6.57 -19.93
N SER A 57 12.86 -6.56 -18.94
CA SER A 57 13.80 -5.46 -18.73
C SER A 57 15.09 -5.96 -18.08
N PRO A 58 16.24 -5.36 -18.38
CA PRO A 58 17.53 -5.79 -17.83
C PRO A 58 17.66 -5.52 -16.33
N SER A 59 16.91 -4.55 -15.80
CA SER A 59 16.91 -4.23 -14.38
C SER A 59 15.52 -3.84 -13.90
N TYR A 60 15.31 -3.96 -12.58
CA TYR A 60 14.07 -3.56 -11.93
C TYR A 60 13.80 -2.06 -12.10
N THR A 61 14.86 -1.24 -11.95
CA THR A 61 14.77 0.23 -12.16
C THR A 61 14.29 0.59 -13.58
N SER A 62 14.83 -0.07 -14.60
CA SER A 62 14.38 0.20 -15.98
C SER A 62 12.96 -0.32 -16.22
N ALA A 63 12.54 -1.40 -15.57
CA ALA A 63 11.16 -1.87 -15.62
C ALA A 63 10.20 -0.85 -14.99
N ILE A 64 10.51 -0.32 -13.80
CA ILE A 64 9.71 0.72 -13.15
C ILE A 64 9.63 1.96 -14.03
N ALA A 65 10.77 2.45 -14.56
CA ALA A 65 10.80 3.62 -15.42
C ALA A 65 9.95 3.46 -16.68
N GLN A 66 9.87 2.27 -17.25
CA GLN A 66 8.99 1.94 -18.36
C GLN A 66 7.53 1.92 -17.93
N CYS A 67 7.21 1.25 -16.80
CA CYS A 67 5.83 1.17 -16.28
C CYS A 67 5.23 2.55 -15.98
N ILE A 68 6.00 3.45 -15.40
CA ILE A 68 5.56 4.82 -15.07
C ILE A 68 5.15 5.60 -16.34
N GLN A 69 5.82 5.35 -17.46
CA GLN A 69 5.57 6.02 -18.72
C GLN A 69 4.42 5.41 -19.53
N LEU A 70 3.93 4.23 -19.14
CA LEU A 70 2.80 3.61 -19.82
C LEU A 70 1.52 4.39 -19.52
N PRO A 71 0.71 4.69 -20.54
CA PRO A 71 -0.61 5.27 -20.30
C PRO A 71 -1.47 4.28 -19.53
N GLY A 72 -2.25 4.77 -18.57
CA GLY A 72 -3.26 3.96 -17.91
C GLY A 72 -4.33 3.46 -18.89
N ILE A 73 -5.00 2.35 -18.55
CA ILE A 73 -6.05 1.73 -19.39
C ILE A 73 -7.16 2.73 -19.75
N SER A 74 -7.41 3.71 -18.89
CA SER A 74 -8.42 4.75 -19.11
C SER A 74 -7.98 5.86 -20.06
N GLY A 75 -6.76 5.81 -20.61
CA GLY A 75 -6.13 6.91 -21.34
C GLY A 75 -5.67 8.07 -20.45
N LYS A 76 -5.87 7.97 -19.13
CA LYS A 76 -5.30 8.88 -18.12
C LYS A 76 -4.04 8.25 -17.55
N GLY A 77 -3.13 9.06 -17.03
CA GLY A 77 -1.97 8.57 -16.29
C GLY A 77 -2.38 7.76 -15.06
N ASN A 78 -1.51 6.86 -14.64
CA ASN A 78 -1.65 6.19 -13.34
C ASN A 78 -1.40 7.22 -12.24
N ASN A 79 -2.08 7.06 -11.11
CA ASN A 79 -1.93 7.96 -9.95
C ASN A 79 -1.34 7.25 -8.73
N LEU A 80 -1.45 5.93 -8.66
CA LEU A 80 -0.94 5.12 -7.55
C LEU A 80 -0.03 4.02 -8.07
N PHE A 81 1.13 3.86 -7.46
CA PHE A 81 2.06 2.75 -7.68
C PHE A 81 2.06 1.86 -6.44
N LEU A 82 1.72 0.59 -6.61
CA LEU A 82 1.71 -0.40 -5.54
C LEU A 82 2.89 -1.35 -5.70
N MET A 83 3.74 -1.42 -4.68
CA MET A 83 4.83 -2.38 -4.60
C MET A 83 4.60 -3.35 -3.44
N GLU A 84 5.08 -4.57 -3.60
CA GLU A 84 5.03 -5.59 -2.55
C GLU A 84 6.45 -5.98 -2.13
N TYR A 85 6.66 -6.13 -0.84
CA TYR A 85 7.86 -6.72 -0.28
C TYR A 85 7.54 -7.70 0.83
N ALA A 86 8.37 -8.72 0.98
CA ALA A 86 8.30 -9.67 2.07
C ALA A 86 9.57 -9.54 2.94
N PRO A 87 9.45 -9.65 4.29
CA PRO A 87 10.60 -9.48 5.20
C PRO A 87 11.73 -10.47 4.96
N ASP A 88 11.41 -11.64 4.45
CA ASP A 88 12.35 -12.72 4.11
C ASP A 88 13.03 -12.53 2.76
N HIS A 89 12.67 -11.52 1.99
CA HIS A 89 13.27 -11.16 0.71
C HIS A 89 13.83 -9.71 0.74
N PRO A 90 14.97 -9.49 1.43
CA PRO A 90 15.56 -8.16 1.58
C PRO A 90 15.86 -7.45 0.26
N ALA A 91 16.22 -8.21 -0.78
CA ALA A 91 16.48 -7.65 -2.11
C ALA A 91 15.29 -6.84 -2.68
N ASN A 92 14.06 -7.17 -2.32
CA ASN A 92 12.88 -6.42 -2.76
C ASN A 92 12.81 -5.06 -2.07
N ARG A 93 13.23 -4.99 -0.81
CA ARG A 93 13.31 -3.73 -0.05
C ARG A 93 14.35 -2.80 -0.64
N ASP A 94 15.55 -3.31 -0.92
CA ASP A 94 16.63 -2.51 -1.49
C ASP A 94 16.22 -1.96 -2.87
N GLN A 95 15.59 -2.78 -3.70
CA GLN A 95 15.05 -2.35 -4.99
C GLN A 95 13.99 -1.26 -4.86
N LEU A 96 13.19 -1.29 -3.79
CA LEU A 96 12.21 -0.26 -3.52
C LEU A 96 12.90 1.06 -3.14
N LEU A 97 13.87 1.02 -2.25
CA LEU A 97 14.66 2.20 -1.84
C LEU A 97 15.39 2.83 -3.03
N ASP A 98 16.06 2.02 -3.82
CA ASP A 98 16.80 2.47 -5.02
C ASP A 98 15.89 3.19 -6.04
N ASN A 99 14.61 2.87 -6.06
CA ASN A 99 13.66 3.42 -7.04
C ASN A 99 12.68 4.43 -6.44
N PHE A 100 12.73 4.67 -5.15
CA PHE A 100 11.81 5.57 -4.46
C PHE A 100 11.82 6.99 -5.04
N SER A 101 13.01 7.56 -5.25
CA SER A 101 13.17 8.89 -5.83
C SER A 101 12.60 9.01 -7.25
N LEU A 102 12.64 7.93 -8.02
CA LEU A 102 12.05 7.88 -9.35
C LEU A 102 10.52 7.96 -9.31
N LEU A 103 9.89 7.24 -8.37
CA LEU A 103 8.44 7.25 -8.18
C LEU A 103 7.95 8.62 -7.71
N VAL A 104 8.66 9.22 -6.76
CA VAL A 104 8.40 10.58 -6.28
C VAL A 104 8.51 11.60 -7.40
N ALA A 105 9.57 11.54 -8.19
CA ALA A 105 9.76 12.45 -9.34
C ALA A 105 8.67 12.32 -10.41
N ALA A 106 8.03 11.14 -10.50
CA ALA A 106 6.89 10.91 -11.40
C ALA A 106 5.56 11.48 -10.86
N GLY A 107 5.52 11.96 -9.61
CA GLY A 107 4.32 12.51 -8.98
C GLY A 107 3.25 11.47 -8.71
N LEU A 108 3.65 10.22 -8.47
CA LEU A 108 2.75 9.11 -8.14
C LEU A 108 2.63 8.96 -6.63
N ASP A 109 1.42 8.68 -6.17
CA ASP A 109 1.24 8.15 -4.83
C ASP A 109 1.86 6.75 -4.73
N LEU A 110 2.51 6.46 -3.62
CA LEU A 110 3.15 5.17 -3.38
C LEU A 110 2.45 4.42 -2.25
N ALA A 111 2.03 3.20 -2.53
CA ALA A 111 1.57 2.24 -1.54
C ALA A 111 2.52 1.05 -1.48
N LEU A 112 2.89 0.67 -0.27
CA LEU A 112 3.78 -0.44 0.01
C LEU A 112 3.01 -1.53 0.73
N LEU A 113 2.88 -2.69 0.10
CA LEU A 113 2.29 -3.86 0.72
C LEU A 113 3.41 -4.71 1.33
N ARG A 114 3.39 -4.81 2.64
CA ARG A 114 4.20 -5.79 3.35
C ARG A 114 3.36 -7.06 3.52
N SER A 115 3.71 -8.10 2.80
CA SER A 115 3.05 -9.40 2.94
C SER A 115 3.62 -10.17 4.12
N SER A 116 2.75 -10.90 4.82
CA SER A 116 3.11 -11.81 5.91
C SER A 116 2.66 -13.23 5.56
N GLY A 117 3.15 -14.23 6.31
CA GLY A 117 2.73 -15.62 6.13
C GLY A 117 1.25 -15.89 6.48
N ARG A 118 0.56 -14.93 7.09
CA ARG A 118 -0.88 -14.99 7.39
C ARG A 118 -1.76 -14.59 6.21
N GLU A 119 -1.17 -14.02 5.15
CA GLU A 119 -1.90 -13.38 4.06
C GLU A 119 -2.87 -12.30 4.60
N PHE A 120 -4.12 -12.27 4.12
CA PHE A 120 -5.14 -11.30 4.54
C PHE A 120 -6.21 -11.92 5.47
N GLY A 121 -5.88 -12.99 6.16
CA GLY A 121 -6.75 -13.61 7.14
C GLY A 121 -8.19 -13.85 6.65
N ASN A 122 -9.15 -13.50 7.49
CA ASN A 122 -10.59 -13.64 7.19
C ASN A 122 -11.19 -12.41 6.49
N LYS A 123 -10.44 -11.34 6.34
CA LYS A 123 -10.85 -10.07 5.72
C LYS A 123 -12.01 -9.37 6.45
N HIS A 124 -12.00 -9.42 7.78
CA HIS A 124 -13.03 -8.83 8.66
C HIS A 124 -12.58 -7.54 9.33
N ASP A 125 -11.27 -7.34 9.53
CA ASP A 125 -10.76 -6.21 10.30
C ASP A 125 -9.71 -5.42 9.54
N ILE A 126 -10.03 -4.14 9.25
CA ILE A 126 -9.11 -3.16 8.67
C ILE A 126 -8.81 -2.10 9.72
N HIS A 127 -7.56 -2.02 10.15
CA HIS A 127 -7.09 -1.04 11.11
C HIS A 127 -6.29 0.07 10.42
N LEU A 128 -6.67 1.32 10.65
CA LEU A 128 -5.94 2.50 10.18
C LEU A 128 -5.30 3.21 11.37
N TRP A 129 -4.02 3.48 11.26
CA TRP A 129 -3.28 4.23 12.26
C TRP A 129 -2.79 5.55 11.65
N ILE A 130 -3.22 6.64 12.23
CA ILE A 130 -2.91 7.99 11.79
C ILE A 130 -2.22 8.71 12.94
N ASN A 131 -1.06 9.27 12.69
CA ASN A 131 -0.34 10.14 13.61
C ASN A 131 -0.25 11.56 13.01
N PRO A 132 0.17 12.58 13.76
CA PRO A 132 0.27 13.94 13.27
C PRO A 132 1.17 14.10 12.03
N ASP A 133 2.26 13.33 11.96
CA ASP A 133 3.20 13.38 10.84
C ASP A 133 2.60 12.81 9.54
N ASP A 134 1.62 11.91 9.68
CA ASP A 134 0.92 11.25 8.57
C ASP A 134 -0.39 11.96 8.17
N ALA A 135 -0.72 13.08 8.76
CA ALA A 135 -2.00 13.76 8.53
C ALA A 135 -2.27 14.05 7.05
N SER A 136 -1.22 14.33 6.27
CA SER A 136 -1.33 14.52 4.82
C SER A 136 -1.75 13.27 4.06
N ASN A 137 -1.46 12.08 4.58
CA ASN A 137 -1.77 10.78 3.97
C ASN A 137 -3.14 10.24 4.40
N SER A 138 -3.73 10.82 5.45
CA SER A 138 -4.95 10.32 6.08
C SER A 138 -6.10 10.13 5.10
N SER A 139 -6.30 11.07 4.19
CA SER A 139 -7.35 11.01 3.17
C SER A 139 -7.20 9.81 2.24
N LEU A 140 -5.98 9.55 1.78
CA LEU A 140 -5.68 8.38 0.93
C LEU A 140 -5.85 7.07 1.69
N MET A 141 -5.35 7.00 2.92
CA MET A 141 -5.45 5.81 3.78
C MET A 141 -6.92 5.43 4.02
N ILE A 142 -7.74 6.40 4.38
CA ILE A 142 -9.16 6.21 4.62
C ILE A 142 -9.89 5.82 3.34
N LEU A 143 -9.59 6.48 2.22
CA LEU A 143 -10.17 6.17 0.92
C LEU A 143 -9.86 4.72 0.51
N LEU A 144 -8.62 4.28 0.68
CA LEU A 144 -8.21 2.90 0.38
C LEU A 144 -8.97 1.88 1.22
N ALA A 145 -9.15 2.12 2.52
CA ALA A 145 -9.93 1.24 3.39
C ALA A 145 -11.38 1.10 2.91
N TYR A 146 -12.04 2.21 2.58
CA TYR A 146 -13.42 2.16 2.06
C TYR A 146 -13.51 1.52 0.67
N ILE A 147 -12.53 1.73 -0.19
CA ILE A 147 -12.48 1.05 -1.49
C ILE A 147 -12.38 -0.46 -1.30
N LEU A 148 -11.53 -0.91 -0.37
CA LEU A 148 -11.39 -2.33 -0.04
C LEU A 148 -12.68 -2.90 0.53
N GLN A 149 -13.30 -2.25 1.52
CA GLN A 149 -14.58 -2.65 2.09
C GLN A 149 -15.70 -2.71 1.03
N GLY A 150 -15.61 -1.93 -0.03
CA GLY A 150 -16.53 -1.99 -1.17
C GLY A 150 -16.40 -3.23 -2.04
N HIS A 151 -15.39 -4.08 -1.83
CA HIS A 151 -15.22 -5.34 -2.55
C HIS A 151 -15.97 -6.49 -1.84
N PRO A 152 -16.61 -7.42 -2.58
CA PRO A 152 -17.39 -8.53 -1.98
C PRO A 152 -16.62 -9.44 -1.03
N GLU A 153 -15.29 -9.49 -1.13
CA GLU A 153 -14.48 -10.26 -0.19
C GLU A 153 -14.19 -9.52 1.13
N TRP A 154 -14.49 -8.23 1.19
CA TRP A 154 -14.27 -7.34 2.32
C TRP A 154 -15.55 -6.63 2.78
N ASP A 155 -16.72 -6.99 2.25
CA ASP A 155 -17.98 -6.28 2.50
C ASP A 155 -18.48 -6.44 3.94
N GLU A 156 -18.04 -7.49 4.64
CA GLU A 156 -18.28 -7.69 6.07
C GLU A 156 -17.18 -7.08 6.95
N ALA A 157 -16.15 -6.43 6.37
CA ALA A 157 -15.04 -5.88 7.14
C ALA A 157 -15.47 -4.66 7.96
N SER A 158 -14.99 -4.58 9.18
CA SER A 158 -15.05 -3.38 10.01
C SER A 158 -13.80 -2.52 9.77
N ILE A 159 -13.99 -1.20 9.73
CA ILE A 159 -12.89 -0.23 9.64
C ILE A 159 -12.77 0.46 11.00
N SER A 160 -11.62 0.26 11.66
CA SER A 160 -11.27 0.94 12.91
C SER A 160 -10.17 1.95 12.65
N VAL A 161 -10.37 3.18 13.10
CA VAL A 161 -9.41 4.28 12.94
C VAL A 161 -8.83 4.62 14.31
N PHE A 162 -7.51 4.60 14.39
CA PHE A 162 -6.76 4.91 15.59
C PHE A 162 -5.94 6.17 15.35
N PHE A 163 -6.15 7.17 16.21
CA PHE A 163 -5.28 8.33 16.26
C PHE A 163 -4.21 8.09 17.31
N LEU A 164 -2.96 8.09 16.89
CA LEU A 164 -1.82 7.76 17.73
C LEU A 164 -1.05 9.02 18.10
N TYR A 165 -0.91 9.26 19.40
CA TYR A 165 -0.24 10.43 19.95
C TYR A 165 0.93 10.05 20.85
N ASP A 166 1.94 10.92 20.87
CA ASP A 166 2.95 10.89 21.91
C ASP A 166 2.33 11.38 23.24
N GLY A 167 2.44 10.58 24.31
CA GLY A 167 1.81 10.88 25.59
C GLY A 167 2.12 12.26 26.15
N ASP A 168 3.35 12.76 25.93
CA ASP A 168 3.79 14.08 26.40
C ASP A 168 3.18 15.25 25.61
N LYS A 169 2.70 15.01 24.37
CA LYS A 169 2.17 16.01 23.45
C LYS A 169 0.72 15.76 23.02
N ALA A 170 0.08 14.76 23.61
CA ALA A 170 -1.19 14.21 23.14
C ALA A 170 -2.27 15.28 22.88
N LYS A 171 -2.37 16.30 23.72
CA LYS A 171 -3.39 17.35 23.58
C LYS A 171 -3.15 18.27 22.38
N GLU A 172 -1.90 18.70 22.17
CA GLU A 172 -1.53 19.55 21.04
C GLU A 172 -1.65 18.80 19.71
N GLU A 173 -1.25 17.55 19.71
CA GLU A 173 -1.32 16.67 18.55
C GLU A 173 -2.77 16.29 18.20
N GLU A 174 -3.61 16.06 19.21
CA GLU A 174 -5.05 15.81 19.02
C GLU A 174 -5.74 16.99 18.35
N ASP A 175 -5.52 18.21 18.86
CA ASP A 175 -6.13 19.42 18.31
C ASP A 175 -5.68 19.64 16.85
N ALA A 176 -4.40 19.47 16.55
CA ALA A 176 -3.84 19.62 15.21
C ALA A 176 -4.40 18.58 14.22
N LEU A 177 -4.49 17.32 14.65
CA LEU A 177 -5.02 16.24 13.84
C LEU A 177 -6.52 16.42 13.58
N ARG A 178 -7.26 16.80 14.60
CA ARG A 178 -8.69 17.08 14.52
C ARG A 178 -8.99 18.20 13.53
N GLU A 179 -8.25 19.30 13.57
CA GLU A 179 -8.39 20.39 12.61
C GLU A 179 -8.08 19.94 11.17
N SER A 180 -7.02 19.19 10.99
CA SER A 180 -6.60 18.68 9.68
C SER A 180 -7.60 17.72 9.06
N ILE A 181 -8.16 16.79 9.85
CA ILE A 181 -9.02 15.71 9.35
C ILE A 181 -10.48 16.12 9.29
N LEU A 182 -11.02 16.76 10.33
CA LEU A 182 -12.43 17.18 10.37
C LEU A 182 -12.70 18.36 9.43
N GLY A 183 -11.69 19.22 9.19
CA GLY A 183 -11.75 20.26 8.15
C GLY A 183 -11.80 19.70 6.72
N GLY A 184 -11.37 18.45 6.51
CA GLY A 184 -11.20 17.80 5.20
C GLY A 184 -12.41 17.03 4.65
N ARG A 185 -13.59 17.07 5.28
CA ARG A 185 -14.80 16.32 4.83
C ARG A 185 -14.61 14.79 4.71
N LEU A 186 -13.84 14.20 5.59
CA LEU A 186 -13.67 12.75 5.57
C LEU A 186 -14.95 12.07 6.08
N PRO A 187 -15.44 11.01 5.41
CA PRO A 187 -16.68 10.33 5.76
C PRO A 187 -16.50 9.35 6.94
N ILE A 188 -15.84 9.81 8.01
CA ILE A 188 -15.65 9.00 9.23
C ILE A 188 -16.54 9.59 10.31
N ALA A 189 -17.38 8.74 10.89
CA ALA A 189 -18.11 9.10 12.09
C ALA A 189 -17.14 9.16 13.29
N GLU A 190 -17.21 10.20 14.09
CA GLU A 190 -16.34 10.41 15.26
C GLU A 190 -16.32 9.19 16.21
N GLN A 191 -17.44 8.49 16.29
CA GLN A 191 -17.59 7.27 17.09
C GLN A 191 -16.73 6.08 16.63
N ASN A 192 -16.20 6.12 15.40
CA ASN A 192 -15.32 5.08 14.84
C ASN A 192 -13.85 5.43 15.01
N ILE A 193 -13.55 6.53 15.68
CA ILE A 193 -12.19 7.00 15.93
C ILE A 193 -11.84 6.70 17.39
N GLU A 194 -10.77 5.98 17.58
CA GLU A 194 -10.21 5.73 18.90
C GLU A 194 -8.91 6.53 19.06
N HIS A 195 -8.82 7.28 20.16
CA HIS A 195 -7.63 8.03 20.52
C HIS A 195 -6.71 7.17 21.37
N VAL A 196 -5.49 6.96 20.92
CA VAL A 196 -4.49 6.09 21.54
C VAL A 196 -3.23 6.89 21.82
N THR A 197 -2.78 6.88 23.07
CA THR A 197 -1.49 7.44 23.48
C THR A 197 -0.46 6.33 23.64
N HIS A 198 0.79 6.61 23.31
CA HIS A 198 1.91 5.72 23.59
C HIS A 198 2.93 6.38 24.50
N GLU A 199 3.46 5.60 25.44
CA GLU A 199 4.62 5.95 26.24
C GLU A 199 5.78 5.07 25.74
N GLY A 200 6.63 5.62 24.87
CA GLY A 200 7.75 4.88 24.27
C GLY A 200 7.49 4.43 22.84
N SER A 201 7.46 3.12 22.56
CA SER A 201 7.40 2.61 21.18
C SER A 201 5.97 2.59 20.60
N SER A 202 5.73 3.45 19.61
CA SER A 202 4.51 3.43 18.80
C SER A 202 4.27 2.08 18.11
N VAL A 203 5.34 1.45 17.63
CA VAL A 203 5.32 0.13 16.98
C VAL A 203 4.74 -0.93 17.90
N GLN A 204 5.14 -0.95 19.19
CA GLN A 204 4.63 -1.93 20.13
C GLN A 204 3.15 -1.70 20.44
N THR A 205 2.71 -0.46 20.52
CA THR A 205 1.30 -0.11 20.72
C THR A 205 0.44 -0.57 19.54
N ILE A 206 0.88 -0.30 18.32
CA ILE A 206 0.21 -0.78 17.10
C ILE A 206 0.14 -2.30 17.08
N LYS A 207 1.26 -2.97 17.34
CA LYS A 207 1.34 -4.44 17.37
C LYS A 207 0.39 -5.07 18.36
N ASN A 208 0.35 -4.54 19.57
CA ASN A 208 -0.53 -5.07 20.63
C ASN A 208 -2.00 -4.95 20.28
N LYS A 209 -2.39 -3.85 19.64
CA LYS A 209 -3.78 -3.55 19.32
C LYS A 209 -4.24 -4.14 17.98
N SER A 210 -3.34 -4.24 17.02
CA SER A 210 -3.65 -4.66 15.64
C SER A 210 -3.08 -6.04 15.28
N GLY A 211 -2.50 -6.78 16.24
CA GLY A 211 -1.92 -8.10 15.96
C GLY A 211 -2.92 -9.16 15.47
N GLY A 212 -4.22 -8.93 15.66
CA GLY A 212 -5.30 -9.77 15.15
C GLY A 212 -5.96 -9.25 13.86
N ALA A 213 -5.68 -8.02 13.45
CA ALA A 213 -6.29 -7.42 12.26
C ALA A 213 -5.83 -8.12 10.97
N ASP A 214 -6.73 -8.16 9.99
CA ASP A 214 -6.47 -8.77 8.70
C ASP A 214 -5.70 -7.84 7.75
N LEU A 215 -5.87 -6.52 7.93
CA LEU A 215 -5.10 -5.48 7.24
C LEU A 215 -4.83 -4.31 8.19
N VAL A 216 -3.58 -3.86 8.21
CA VAL A 216 -3.18 -2.64 8.92
C VAL A 216 -2.65 -1.64 7.91
N ILE A 217 -3.24 -0.45 7.88
CA ILE A 217 -2.83 0.66 7.02
C ILE A 217 -2.12 1.71 7.87
N LEU A 218 -0.91 2.04 7.47
CA LEU A 218 -0.03 3.00 8.13
C LEU A 218 0.43 4.05 7.12
N GLY A 219 0.50 5.30 7.56
CA GLY A 219 1.16 6.34 6.81
C GLY A 219 2.68 6.23 6.92
N PHE A 220 3.36 6.78 5.94
CA PHE A 220 4.78 7.06 6.03
C PHE A 220 5.10 8.38 5.34
N ASN A 221 6.10 9.07 5.86
CA ASN A 221 6.53 10.33 5.30
C ASN A 221 7.66 10.09 4.29
N GLN A 222 7.60 10.75 3.15
CA GLN A 222 8.66 10.72 2.14
C GLN A 222 10.03 11.07 2.73
N ARG A 223 10.08 12.09 3.60
CA ARG A 223 11.31 12.54 4.25
C ARG A 223 11.96 11.47 5.11
N ASP A 224 11.16 10.61 5.76
CA ASP A 224 11.69 9.52 6.58
C ASP A 224 12.44 8.52 5.70
N ILE A 225 11.89 8.19 4.54
CA ILE A 225 12.55 7.27 3.60
C ILE A 225 13.82 7.88 3.02
N GLU A 226 13.79 9.16 2.65
CA GLU A 226 14.96 9.87 2.11
C GLU A 226 16.08 10.04 3.14
N THR A 227 15.73 10.18 4.43
CA THR A 227 16.69 10.47 5.49
C THR A 227 17.21 9.22 6.18
N MET A 228 16.32 8.25 6.42
CA MET A 228 16.61 7.04 7.19
C MET A 228 16.92 5.82 6.29
N GLY A 229 16.56 5.88 4.99
CA GLY A 229 16.77 4.76 4.07
C GLY A 229 16.15 3.46 4.59
N GLU A 230 16.96 2.43 4.75
CA GLU A 230 16.52 1.12 5.22
C GLU A 230 15.89 1.16 6.62
N ASP A 231 16.39 2.01 7.51
CA ASP A 231 15.91 2.11 8.89
C ASP A 231 14.46 2.59 8.96
N ALA A 232 13.98 3.33 7.96
CA ALA A 232 12.58 3.73 7.87
C ALA A 232 11.63 2.52 7.80
N PHE A 233 12.08 1.41 7.21
CA PHE A 233 11.29 0.19 7.09
C PHE A 233 11.44 -0.75 8.29
N GLU A 234 12.49 -0.61 9.10
CA GLU A 234 12.71 -1.44 10.30
C GLU A 234 11.54 -1.29 11.28
N ARG A 235 10.99 -0.09 11.41
CA ARG A 235 9.83 0.17 12.25
C ARG A 235 8.59 -0.64 11.82
N PHE A 236 8.46 -0.97 10.54
CA PHE A 236 7.37 -1.77 10.02
C PHE A 236 7.62 -3.28 10.17
N ASN A 237 8.87 -3.71 10.25
CA ASN A 237 9.21 -5.12 10.43
C ASN A 237 8.73 -5.69 11.78
N GLY A 238 8.55 -4.84 12.78
CA GLY A 238 8.01 -5.23 14.07
C GLY A 238 6.50 -5.50 14.11
N LEU A 239 5.77 -5.21 13.04
CA LEU A 239 4.30 -5.17 13.04
C LEU A 239 3.61 -6.48 12.59
N GLY A 240 4.31 -7.57 12.39
CA GLY A 240 3.63 -8.82 12.06
C GLY A 240 4.51 -9.87 11.45
#